data_7f61afa3263e5afc36a92c948599137c
#
_entry.id   7f61afa3263e5afc36a92c948599137c
#
_cell.length_a   1.000
_cell.length_b   1.000
_cell.length_c   1.000
_cell.angle_alpha   90.00
_cell.angle_beta   90.00
_cell.angle_gamma   90.00
#
_symmetry.space_group_name_H-M   'P 1'
#
loop_
_entity.id
_entity.type
_entity.pdbx_description
1 polymer ?
#
loop_
_entity_poly.entity_id
_entity_poly.type
_entity_poly.pdbx_seq_one_letter_code
_entity_poly.pdbx_strand_id
1 'polypeptide(L)'
;LDDSSPDTWDSEALRPFWDAIYKMNLPIYFTLIGGRGSKIYERSWMDSYLAEQKVLLGWLNRYPGLNVVVTHGLPWTAYLENGQINFPEEIWDIFKSPNCHLQILIPIQMGARWEYPWKESEPIIKKAVERIGANRIIWGTDMPMVARFCTYKQALDQFRVHCDFLSDAERKDIVGGTASRVMGITN
;
A
#
# COMPACT_ATOMS: atom_id res chain seq x y z
N LEU A 1 5.92 10.84 -14.85
CA LEU A 1 6.82 11.12 -13.68
C LEU A 1 7.94 10.07 -13.62
N ASP A 2 8.34 9.51 -14.76
CA ASP A 2 9.16 8.30 -14.81
C ASP A 2 10.64 8.50 -14.44
N ASP A 3 11.14 9.73 -14.39
CA ASP A 3 12.54 10.04 -14.06
C ASP A 3 12.70 10.98 -12.87
N SER A 4 11.65 11.16 -12.12
CA SER A 4 11.67 12.13 -11.03
C SER A 4 12.16 11.48 -9.74
N SER A 5 13.22 12.07 -9.17
CA SER A 5 13.53 11.81 -7.77
C SER A 5 12.30 12.11 -6.90
N PRO A 6 12.17 11.50 -5.72
CA PRO A 6 11.10 11.83 -4.78
C PRO A 6 10.87 13.32 -4.58
N ASP A 7 11.94 14.12 -4.64
CA ASP A 7 11.89 15.59 -4.51
C ASP A 7 11.15 16.28 -5.66
N THR A 8 10.99 15.62 -6.81
CA THR A 8 10.38 16.24 -7.98
C THR A 8 8.86 16.32 -7.87
N TRP A 9 8.20 15.24 -7.42
CA TRP A 9 6.74 15.23 -7.31
C TRP A 9 6.22 16.05 -6.12
N ASP A 10 7.07 16.37 -5.13
CA ASP A 10 6.76 17.31 -4.04
C ASP A 10 7.44 18.68 -4.23
N SER A 11 7.87 19.02 -5.43
CA SER A 11 8.50 20.30 -5.73
C SER A 11 7.51 21.48 -5.64
N GLU A 12 8.05 22.69 -5.46
CA GLU A 12 7.23 23.92 -5.46
C GLU A 12 6.45 24.10 -6.75
N ALA A 13 6.99 23.68 -7.87
CA ALA A 13 6.32 23.76 -9.17
C ALA A 13 5.03 22.95 -9.23
N LEU A 14 4.92 21.86 -8.46
CA LEU A 14 3.72 21.02 -8.37
C LEU A 14 2.74 21.42 -7.25
N ARG A 15 3.10 22.41 -6.43
CA ARG A 15 2.22 22.88 -5.33
C ARG A 15 0.82 23.26 -5.80
N PRO A 16 0.65 24.09 -6.86
CA PRO A 16 -0.68 24.46 -7.32
C PRO A 16 -1.55 23.25 -7.72
N PHE A 17 -0.92 22.19 -8.27
CA PHE A 17 -1.62 20.95 -8.60
C PHE A 17 -2.10 20.22 -7.33
N TRP A 18 -1.22 20.06 -6.33
CA TRP A 18 -1.57 19.40 -5.07
C TRP A 18 -2.61 20.18 -4.27
N ASP A 19 -2.51 21.52 -4.27
CA ASP A 19 -3.49 22.39 -3.63
C ASP A 19 -4.89 22.25 -4.27
N ALA A 20 -4.95 22.08 -5.59
CA ALA A 20 -6.21 21.84 -6.29
C ALA A 20 -6.82 20.47 -5.92
N ILE A 21 -6.00 19.41 -5.89
CA ILE A 21 -6.41 18.07 -5.44
C ILE A 21 -6.94 18.12 -4.00
N TYR A 22 -6.23 18.80 -3.12
CA TYR A 22 -6.63 18.97 -1.72
C TYR A 22 -7.98 19.69 -1.58
N LYS A 23 -8.17 20.78 -2.31
CA LYS A 23 -9.44 21.54 -2.33
C LYS A 23 -10.62 20.71 -2.85
N MET A 24 -10.37 19.82 -3.81
CA MET A 24 -11.39 18.92 -4.33
C MET A 24 -11.66 17.72 -3.41
N ASN A 25 -10.86 17.53 -2.36
CA ASN A 25 -10.91 16.39 -1.45
C ASN A 25 -10.90 15.02 -2.17
N LEU A 26 -10.09 14.90 -3.21
CA LEU A 26 -9.96 13.66 -3.98
C LEU A 26 -8.97 12.72 -3.32
N PRO A 27 -9.31 11.43 -3.12
CA PRO A 27 -8.35 10.46 -2.61
C PRO A 27 -7.23 10.25 -3.62
N ILE A 28 -6.00 10.08 -3.11
CA ILE A 28 -4.81 9.90 -3.94
C ILE A 28 -4.25 8.50 -3.75
N TYR A 29 -3.87 7.88 -4.87
CA TYR A 29 -3.17 6.60 -4.89
C TYR A 29 -1.71 6.83 -5.23
N PHE A 30 -0.81 6.58 -4.27
CA PHE A 30 0.63 6.65 -4.46
C PHE A 30 1.25 5.27 -4.61
N THR A 31 2.05 5.10 -5.65
CA THR A 31 2.92 3.93 -5.79
C THR A 31 4.33 4.29 -5.36
N LEU A 32 4.78 3.71 -4.25
CA LEU A 32 6.16 3.81 -3.80
C LEU A 32 6.94 2.64 -4.41
N ILE A 33 7.86 2.92 -5.31
CA ILE A 33 8.53 1.91 -6.11
C ILE A 33 10.00 1.67 -5.77
N GLY A 34 10.52 2.42 -4.81
CA GLY A 34 11.85 2.18 -4.26
C GLY A 34 12.96 2.13 -5.33
N GLY A 35 12.99 3.08 -6.25
CA GLY A 35 14.18 3.19 -7.09
C GLY A 35 14.04 2.86 -8.56
N ARG A 36 12.92 3.11 -9.18
CA ARG A 36 12.80 3.09 -10.64
C ARG A 36 13.26 4.36 -11.35
N GLY A 37 14.05 5.25 -10.71
CA GLY A 37 14.60 6.44 -11.33
C GLY A 37 16.10 6.35 -11.55
N SER A 38 16.62 6.95 -12.61
CA SER A 38 18.00 6.81 -13.09
C SER A 38 19.11 7.28 -12.13
N LYS A 39 18.78 8.08 -11.12
CA LYS A 39 19.73 8.52 -10.08
C LYS A 39 19.69 7.70 -8.79
N ILE A 40 18.82 6.71 -8.71
CA ILE A 40 18.52 5.94 -7.49
C ILE A 40 19.28 4.60 -7.48
N TYR A 41 19.86 4.19 -8.61
CA TYR A 41 20.66 2.96 -8.71
C TYR A 41 21.93 2.95 -7.84
N GLU A 42 22.32 4.09 -7.28
CA GLU A 42 23.45 4.21 -6.35
C GLU A 42 23.07 3.96 -4.89
N ARG A 43 21.77 3.85 -4.60
CA ARG A 43 21.25 3.58 -3.25
C ARG A 43 20.70 2.16 -3.17
N SER A 44 20.73 1.57 -1.97
CA SER A 44 19.97 0.34 -1.75
C SER A 44 18.50 0.59 -2.08
N TRP A 45 17.81 -0.44 -2.54
CA TRP A 45 16.37 -0.35 -2.85
C TRP A 45 15.55 0.14 -1.65
N MET A 46 15.94 -0.27 -0.43
CA MET A 46 15.29 0.16 0.80
C MET A 46 15.52 1.63 1.11
N ASP A 47 16.75 2.11 0.97
CA ASP A 47 17.04 3.53 1.20
C ASP A 47 16.23 4.42 0.26
N SER A 48 16.04 3.96 -0.99
CA SER A 48 15.21 4.64 -1.97
C SER A 48 13.73 4.63 -1.56
N TYR A 49 13.22 3.49 -1.10
CA TYR A 49 11.85 3.37 -0.63
C TYR A 49 11.58 4.27 0.60
N LEU A 50 12.49 4.27 1.57
CA LEU A 50 12.39 5.13 2.75
C LEU A 50 12.51 6.62 2.40
N ALA A 51 13.32 6.97 1.40
CA ALA A 51 13.41 8.33 0.90
C ALA A 51 12.07 8.78 0.28
N GLU A 52 11.43 7.94 -0.53
CA GLU A 52 10.08 8.21 -1.06
C GLU A 52 9.04 8.35 0.05
N GLN A 53 9.08 7.47 1.05
CA GLN A 53 8.20 7.57 2.21
C GLN A 53 8.38 8.88 2.99
N LYS A 54 9.61 9.33 3.14
CA LYS A 54 9.90 10.60 3.83
C LYS A 54 9.29 11.79 3.12
N VAL A 55 9.34 11.81 1.79
CA VAL A 55 8.68 12.84 0.99
C VAL A 55 7.16 12.75 1.14
N LEU A 56 6.60 11.53 1.06
CA LEU A 56 5.16 11.32 1.28
C LEU A 56 4.72 11.76 2.69
N LEU A 57 5.51 11.50 3.72
CA LEU A 57 5.22 11.97 5.08
C LEU A 57 5.19 13.50 5.17
N GLY A 58 6.14 14.19 4.53
CA GLY A 58 6.13 15.65 4.42
C GLY A 58 4.87 16.17 3.71
N TRP A 59 4.47 15.48 2.66
CA TRP A 59 3.26 15.79 1.89
C TRP A 59 1.97 15.57 2.72
N LEU A 60 1.85 14.45 3.44
CA LEU A 60 0.73 14.16 4.34
C LEU A 60 0.57 15.22 5.44
N ASN A 61 1.69 15.72 5.97
CA ASN A 61 1.67 16.80 6.98
C ASN A 61 1.22 18.14 6.40
N ARG A 62 1.46 18.38 5.11
CA ARG A 62 1.06 19.61 4.41
C ARG A 62 -0.42 19.59 4.02
N TYR A 63 -0.95 18.41 3.71
CA TYR A 63 -2.34 18.21 3.28
C TYR A 63 -3.11 17.32 4.26
N PRO A 64 -3.31 17.79 5.51
CA PRO A 64 -3.94 16.97 6.55
C PRO A 64 -5.40 16.68 6.18
N GLY A 65 -5.84 15.47 6.45
CA GLY A 65 -7.22 15.05 6.21
C GLY A 65 -7.49 14.51 4.81
N LEU A 66 -6.58 14.67 3.84
CA LEU A 66 -6.74 14.04 2.53
C LEU A 66 -6.43 12.55 2.60
N ASN A 67 -7.33 11.74 2.05
CA ASN A 67 -7.13 10.30 1.99
C ASN A 67 -6.03 9.93 0.99
N VAL A 68 -5.06 9.18 1.46
CA VAL A 68 -3.95 8.65 0.66
C VAL A 68 -3.96 7.13 0.74
N VAL A 69 -3.80 6.48 -0.39
CA VAL A 69 -3.64 5.03 -0.48
C VAL A 69 -2.26 4.71 -1.04
N VAL A 70 -1.43 4.05 -0.25
CA VAL A 70 -0.16 3.48 -0.72
C VAL A 70 -0.48 2.19 -1.46
N THR A 71 -0.29 2.20 -2.78
CA THR A 71 -0.61 1.07 -3.64
C THR A 71 0.51 0.04 -3.66
N HIS A 72 0.20 -1.17 -4.17
CA HIS A 72 1.12 -2.30 -4.27
C HIS A 72 1.67 -2.81 -2.93
N GLY A 73 1.14 -2.33 -1.83
CA GLY A 73 1.56 -2.75 -0.49
C GLY A 73 2.94 -2.25 -0.11
N LEU A 74 3.49 -2.88 0.92
CA LEU A 74 4.87 -2.69 1.34
C LEU A 74 5.78 -3.69 0.62
N PRO A 75 7.10 -3.47 0.66
CA PRO A 75 8.09 -4.34 0.00
C PRO A 75 8.27 -5.70 0.70
N TRP A 76 7.19 -6.44 0.87
CA TRP A 76 7.15 -7.69 1.64
C TRP A 76 8.22 -8.69 1.26
N THR A 77 8.51 -8.81 -0.05
CA THR A 77 9.51 -9.78 -0.55
C THR A 77 10.92 -9.50 -0.07
N ALA A 78 11.25 -8.25 0.23
CA ALA A 78 12.59 -7.87 0.69
C ALA A 78 12.83 -8.25 2.16
N TYR A 79 11.76 -8.43 2.93
CA TYR A 79 11.82 -8.66 4.38
C TYR A 79 11.30 -9.99 4.83
N LEU A 80 10.83 -10.81 3.92
CA LEU A 80 10.38 -12.15 4.23
C LEU A 80 11.57 -13.11 4.29
N GLU A 81 12.41 -12.94 5.29
CA GLU A 81 13.49 -13.85 5.59
C GLU A 81 13.01 -14.85 6.65
N ASN A 82 13.19 -16.15 6.38
CA ASN A 82 12.84 -17.22 7.32
C ASN A 82 11.40 -17.18 7.87
N GLY A 83 10.46 -16.70 7.07
CA GLY A 83 9.05 -16.60 7.47
C GLY A 83 8.74 -15.48 8.46
N GLN A 84 9.69 -14.61 8.72
CA GLN A 84 9.52 -13.43 9.58
C GLN A 84 9.60 -12.13 8.77
N ILE A 85 8.80 -11.15 9.17
CA ILE A 85 8.79 -9.83 8.56
C ILE A 85 9.52 -8.88 9.48
N ASN A 86 10.74 -8.53 9.08
CA ASN A 86 11.62 -7.62 9.83
C ASN A 86 11.73 -6.29 9.09
N PHE A 87 10.66 -5.50 9.08
CA PHE A 87 10.72 -4.14 8.57
C PHE A 87 11.39 -3.21 9.55
N PRO A 88 12.22 -2.23 9.07
CA PRO A 88 12.63 -1.12 9.91
C PRO A 88 11.38 -0.36 10.38
N GLU A 89 11.42 0.17 11.60
CA GLU A 89 10.25 0.85 12.21
C GLU A 89 9.80 2.06 11.39
N GLU A 90 10.72 2.72 10.72
CA GLU A 90 10.46 3.89 9.86
C GLU A 90 9.46 3.60 8.72
N ILE A 91 9.35 2.34 8.29
CA ILE A 91 8.41 1.96 7.21
C ILE A 91 6.94 2.20 7.60
N TRP A 92 6.66 2.25 8.90
CA TRP A 92 5.32 2.47 9.45
C TRP A 92 4.99 3.94 9.69
N ASP A 93 5.97 4.87 9.54
CA ASP A 93 5.80 6.27 9.90
C ASP A 93 4.69 6.97 9.12
N ILE A 94 4.53 6.68 7.83
CA ILE A 94 3.45 7.24 7.01
C ILE A 94 2.06 6.85 7.52
N PHE A 95 1.94 5.67 8.15
CA PHE A 95 0.67 5.18 8.70
C PHE A 95 0.34 5.75 10.09
N LYS A 96 1.21 6.58 10.67
CA LYS A 96 0.86 7.42 11.82
C LYS A 96 -0.18 8.49 11.42
N SER A 97 -0.22 8.88 10.14
CA SER A 97 -1.32 9.67 9.59
C SER A 97 -2.59 8.82 9.50
N PRO A 98 -3.72 9.23 10.13
CA PRO A 98 -4.95 8.45 10.14
C PRO A 98 -5.59 8.29 8.76
N ASN A 99 -5.27 9.17 7.82
CA ASN A 99 -5.80 9.18 6.45
C ASN A 99 -4.87 8.46 5.45
N CYS A 100 -3.79 7.83 5.91
CA CYS A 100 -2.93 7.00 5.08
C CYS A 100 -3.40 5.55 5.15
N HIS A 101 -3.70 4.97 4.01
CA HIS A 101 -4.23 3.62 3.83
C HIS A 101 -3.23 2.76 3.06
N LEU A 102 -3.27 1.46 3.30
CA LEU A 102 -2.44 0.48 2.61
C LEU A 102 -3.28 -0.38 1.68
N GLN A 103 -2.95 -0.44 0.39
CA GLN A 103 -3.52 -1.43 -0.51
C GLN A 103 -2.64 -2.67 -0.55
N ILE A 104 -3.22 -3.85 -0.28
CA ILE A 104 -2.53 -5.14 -0.30
C ILE A 104 -2.90 -5.92 -1.56
N LEU A 105 -1.87 -6.39 -2.27
CA LEU A 105 -1.95 -7.11 -3.54
C LEU A 105 -1.14 -8.43 -3.45
N ILE A 106 -1.53 -9.33 -2.57
CA ILE A 106 -0.74 -10.55 -2.29
C ILE A 106 -0.41 -11.37 -3.55
N PRO A 107 -1.37 -11.69 -4.46
CA PRO A 107 -1.04 -12.48 -5.63
C PRO A 107 -0.02 -11.84 -6.56
N ILE A 108 -0.06 -10.51 -6.69
CA ILE A 108 0.90 -9.76 -7.52
C ILE A 108 2.31 -9.80 -6.93
N GLN A 109 2.40 -9.65 -5.62
CA GLN A 109 3.69 -9.58 -4.94
C GLN A 109 4.30 -10.95 -4.66
N MET A 110 3.47 -11.97 -4.42
CA MET A 110 3.89 -13.27 -3.93
C MET A 110 3.53 -14.44 -4.85
N GLY A 111 2.72 -14.23 -5.89
CA GLY A 111 2.23 -15.29 -6.76
C GLY A 111 3.31 -16.06 -7.52
N ALA A 112 4.49 -15.46 -7.71
CA ALA A 112 5.64 -16.16 -8.28
C ALA A 112 6.40 -17.06 -7.27
N ARG A 113 6.09 -16.92 -5.97
CA ARG A 113 6.78 -17.66 -4.90
C ARG A 113 5.89 -18.70 -4.25
N TRP A 114 4.59 -18.41 -4.11
CA TRP A 114 3.61 -19.20 -3.38
C TRP A 114 2.39 -19.49 -4.23
N GLU A 115 1.77 -20.60 -3.96
CA GLU A 115 0.54 -21.01 -4.64
C GLU A 115 -0.70 -20.60 -3.83
N TYR A 116 -1.82 -20.53 -4.54
CA TYR A 116 -3.13 -20.35 -3.89
C TYR A 116 -3.38 -21.44 -2.83
N PRO A 117 -3.85 -21.10 -1.64
CA PRO A 117 -4.37 -19.79 -1.20
C PRO A 117 -3.35 -18.85 -0.52
N TRP A 118 -2.05 -18.98 -0.75
CA TRP A 118 -0.97 -18.13 -0.21
C TRP A 118 -0.95 -18.09 1.32
N LYS A 119 -1.03 -19.23 1.98
CA LYS A 119 -1.00 -19.34 3.45
C LYS A 119 0.25 -18.71 4.06
N GLU A 120 1.35 -18.77 3.35
CA GLU A 120 2.62 -18.17 3.74
C GLU A 120 2.53 -16.63 3.87
N SER A 121 1.49 -16.01 3.29
CA SER A 121 1.23 -14.57 3.43
C SER A 121 0.53 -14.18 4.73
N GLU A 122 0.04 -15.12 5.53
CA GLU A 122 -0.65 -14.82 6.78
C GLU A 122 0.15 -13.91 7.72
N PRO A 123 1.46 -14.13 7.97
CA PRO A 123 2.25 -13.23 8.81
C PRO A 123 2.27 -11.79 8.29
N ILE A 124 2.27 -11.61 6.96
CA ILE A 124 2.23 -10.30 6.30
C ILE A 124 0.92 -9.59 6.64
N ILE A 125 -0.20 -10.26 6.43
CA ILE A 125 -1.53 -9.69 6.64
C ILE A 125 -1.74 -9.41 8.14
N LYS A 126 -1.37 -10.34 9.01
CA LYS A 126 -1.43 -10.16 10.47
C LYS A 126 -0.64 -8.93 10.93
N LYS A 127 0.61 -8.79 10.42
CA LYS A 127 1.47 -7.65 10.76
C LYS A 127 0.89 -6.32 10.28
N ALA A 128 0.35 -6.29 9.06
CA ALA A 128 -0.32 -5.09 8.54
C ALA A 128 -1.55 -4.71 9.40
N VAL A 129 -2.39 -5.68 9.75
CA VAL A 129 -3.56 -5.42 10.62
C VAL A 129 -3.14 -4.94 12.00
N GLU A 130 -2.12 -5.56 12.61
CA GLU A 130 -1.56 -5.15 13.91
C GLU A 130 -1.06 -3.70 13.88
N ARG A 131 -0.35 -3.30 12.83
CA ARG A 131 0.35 -2.00 12.75
C ARG A 131 -0.54 -0.87 12.25
N ILE A 132 -1.48 -1.16 11.38
CA ILE A 132 -2.27 -0.15 10.65
C ILE A 132 -3.74 -0.19 11.06
N GLY A 133 -4.27 -1.37 11.37
CA GLY A 133 -5.69 -1.62 11.56
C GLY A 133 -6.38 -2.01 10.24
N ALA A 134 -7.27 -3.00 10.31
CA ALA A 134 -8.00 -3.51 9.14
C ALA A 134 -8.83 -2.43 8.43
N ASN A 135 -9.35 -1.46 9.19
CA ASN A 135 -10.12 -0.32 8.69
C ASN A 135 -9.31 0.70 7.88
N ARG A 136 -8.01 0.47 7.71
CA ARG A 136 -7.11 1.25 6.85
C ARG A 136 -6.38 0.40 5.82
N ILE A 137 -6.80 -0.86 5.66
CA ILE A 137 -6.27 -1.76 4.65
C ILE A 137 -7.32 -1.92 3.55
N ILE A 138 -6.87 -1.90 2.30
CA ILE A 138 -7.70 -2.05 1.11
C ILE A 138 -7.17 -3.25 0.31
N TRP A 139 -8.02 -4.22 0.05
CA TRP A 139 -7.73 -5.28 -0.88
C TRP A 139 -7.72 -4.77 -2.32
N GLY A 140 -6.80 -5.26 -3.14
CA GLY A 140 -6.72 -4.97 -4.56
C GLY A 140 -6.22 -6.16 -5.37
N THR A 141 -6.36 -6.10 -6.69
CA THR A 141 -5.98 -7.19 -7.60
C THR A 141 -4.93 -6.82 -8.64
N ASP A 142 -4.83 -5.54 -9.00
CA ASP A 142 -4.04 -5.10 -10.16
C ASP A 142 -4.45 -5.84 -11.45
N MET A 143 -5.79 -5.95 -11.69
CA MET A 143 -6.29 -6.53 -12.95
C MET A 143 -5.83 -5.69 -14.15
N PRO A 144 -5.40 -6.29 -15.26
CA PRO A 144 -5.44 -7.73 -15.56
C PRO A 144 -4.21 -8.53 -15.08
N MET A 145 -3.23 -7.90 -14.42
CA MET A 145 -1.94 -8.50 -14.10
C MET A 145 -2.05 -9.70 -13.15
N VAL A 146 -3.03 -9.69 -12.23
CA VAL A 146 -3.30 -10.79 -11.30
C VAL A 146 -3.66 -12.09 -12.02
N ALA A 147 -4.22 -12.02 -13.23
CA ALA A 147 -4.60 -13.20 -14.02
C ALA A 147 -3.42 -14.11 -14.39
N ARG A 148 -2.17 -13.62 -14.24
CA ARG A 148 -0.97 -14.45 -14.38
C ARG A 148 -0.78 -15.46 -13.23
N PHE A 149 -1.42 -15.23 -12.10
CA PHE A 149 -1.24 -16.02 -10.89
C PHE A 149 -2.51 -16.71 -10.43
N CYS A 150 -3.66 -16.07 -10.63
CA CYS A 150 -4.94 -16.61 -10.18
C CYS A 150 -6.14 -15.92 -10.84
N THR A 151 -7.33 -16.47 -10.61
CA THR A 151 -8.59 -15.82 -10.98
C THR A 151 -8.91 -14.68 -9.99
N TYR A 152 -9.72 -13.72 -10.41
CA TYR A 152 -10.27 -12.67 -9.54
C TYR A 152 -10.92 -13.25 -8.28
N LYS A 153 -11.72 -14.33 -8.46
CA LYS A 153 -12.37 -15.00 -7.34
C LYS A 153 -11.37 -15.55 -6.33
N GLN A 154 -10.31 -16.19 -6.77
CA GLN A 154 -9.26 -16.71 -5.88
C GLN A 154 -8.55 -15.59 -5.12
N ALA A 155 -8.23 -14.48 -5.79
CA ALA A 155 -7.63 -13.32 -5.13
C ALA A 155 -8.54 -12.74 -4.03
N LEU A 156 -9.86 -12.70 -4.27
CA LEU A 156 -10.84 -12.25 -3.27
C LEU A 156 -11.03 -13.27 -2.14
N ASP A 157 -11.12 -14.55 -2.49
CA ASP A 157 -11.35 -15.63 -1.54
C ASP A 157 -10.18 -15.82 -0.57
N GLN A 158 -8.97 -15.38 -0.92
CA GLN A 158 -7.85 -15.31 0.03
C GLN A 158 -8.28 -14.62 1.32
N PHE A 159 -8.91 -13.45 1.21
CA PHE A 159 -9.36 -12.69 2.38
C PHE A 159 -10.72 -13.16 2.91
N ARG A 160 -11.63 -13.55 2.03
CA ARG A 160 -12.99 -13.93 2.43
C ARG A 160 -13.08 -15.30 3.08
N VAL A 161 -12.21 -16.23 2.66
CA VAL A 161 -12.30 -17.66 3.02
C VAL A 161 -11.08 -18.14 3.77
N HIS A 162 -9.87 -17.68 3.39
CA HIS A 162 -8.64 -18.30 3.87
C HIS A 162 -7.91 -17.52 4.96
N CYS A 163 -8.30 -16.27 5.23
CA CYS A 163 -7.80 -15.50 6.38
C CYS A 163 -8.74 -15.68 7.60
N ASP A 164 -8.78 -16.89 8.13
CA ASP A 164 -9.66 -17.27 9.27
C ASP A 164 -9.29 -16.57 10.58
N PHE A 165 -8.08 -16.05 10.68
CA PHE A 165 -7.60 -15.23 11.80
C PHE A 165 -8.20 -13.81 11.85
N LEU A 166 -8.85 -13.36 10.76
CA LEU A 166 -9.55 -12.08 10.72
C LEU A 166 -10.97 -12.25 11.25
N SER A 167 -11.41 -11.31 12.07
CA SER A 167 -12.83 -11.19 12.41
C SER A 167 -13.68 -10.82 11.19
N ASP A 168 -14.98 -11.04 11.24
CA ASP A 168 -15.90 -10.67 10.16
C ASP A 168 -15.89 -9.17 9.87
N ALA A 169 -15.73 -8.33 10.90
CA ALA A 169 -15.61 -6.87 10.75
C ALA A 169 -14.33 -6.49 10.02
N GLU A 170 -13.18 -7.04 10.40
CA GLU A 170 -11.90 -6.79 9.73
C GLU A 170 -11.92 -7.26 8.28
N ARG A 171 -12.47 -8.43 8.04
CA ARG A 171 -12.63 -8.98 6.68
C ARG A 171 -13.50 -8.08 5.81
N LYS A 172 -14.64 -7.62 6.33
CA LYS A 172 -15.54 -6.68 5.66
C LYS A 172 -14.82 -5.36 5.32
N ASP A 173 -14.04 -4.84 6.24
CA ASP A 173 -13.27 -3.61 6.03
C ASP A 173 -12.24 -3.80 4.91
N ILE A 174 -11.41 -4.83 4.97
CA ILE A 174 -10.34 -5.07 4.00
C ILE A 174 -10.90 -5.29 2.59
N VAL A 175 -11.96 -6.10 2.42
CA VAL A 175 -12.46 -6.47 1.08
C VAL A 175 -13.34 -5.41 0.42
N GLY A 176 -13.66 -4.31 1.10
CA GLY A 176 -14.45 -3.25 0.47
C GLY A 176 -14.85 -2.08 1.36
N GLY A 177 -15.07 -2.30 2.67
CA GLY A 177 -15.53 -1.26 3.58
C GLY A 177 -14.60 -0.06 3.63
N THR A 178 -13.29 -0.30 3.74
CA THR A 178 -12.28 0.77 3.73
C THR A 178 -12.27 1.52 2.40
N ALA A 179 -12.30 0.81 1.27
CA ALA A 179 -12.34 1.43 -0.04
C ALA A 179 -13.59 2.32 -0.21
N SER A 180 -14.76 1.84 0.24
CA SER A 180 -16.01 2.63 0.21
C SER A 180 -15.88 3.93 0.98
N ARG A 181 -15.31 3.89 2.20
CA ARG A 181 -15.09 5.10 2.99
C ARG A 181 -14.11 6.07 2.32
N VAL A 182 -12.99 5.56 1.82
CA VAL A 182 -11.95 6.38 1.16
C VAL A 182 -12.49 7.05 -0.10
N MET A 183 -13.31 6.35 -0.87
CA MET A 183 -13.89 6.84 -2.12
C MET A 183 -15.20 7.62 -1.94
N GLY A 184 -15.70 7.73 -0.70
CA GLY A 184 -16.98 8.40 -0.43
C GLY A 184 -18.19 7.67 -1.03
N ILE A 185 -18.10 6.36 -1.24
CA ILE A 185 -19.20 5.55 -1.75
C ILE A 185 -20.14 5.22 -0.59
N THR A 186 -21.30 5.83 -0.58
CA THR A 186 -22.40 5.49 0.36
C THR A 186 -23.29 4.45 -0.30
N ASN A 187 -23.49 3.32 0.41
CA ASN A 187 -24.49 2.31 0.02
C ASN A 187 -25.90 2.79 0.39
#